data_dbdd621ec0a82dc3a3e91783a89a12fa
#
_entry.id   dbdd621ec0a82dc3a3e91783a89a12fa
#
_cell.length_a   1.000
_cell.length_b   1.000
_cell.length_c   1.000
_cell.angle_alpha   90.00
_cell.angle_beta   90.00
_cell.angle_gamma   90.00
#
_symmetry.space_group_name_H-M   'P 1'
#
loop_
_entity.id
_entity.type
_entity.pdbx_description
1 polymer ?
#
loop_
_entity_poly.entity_id
_entity_poly.type
_entity_poly.pdbx_seq_one_letter_code
_entity_poly.pdbx_strand_id
1 'polypeptide(L)'
;MILKQQDITQQKPFVDASVTTTWTIDLHYPEKPACACDAFQSVAKQLRISPYPIPYRCLYSRNIDNLMMAGRNISVTHVALGTVRVQRTTGMMGEVLGMAASLCKKHDCTPREVYRQHLDELIAIMTEGVPTRRVTPSGRTIGASE
;
A
#
# COMPACT_ATOMS: atom_id res chain seq x y z
N MET A 1 12.02 -1.81 -5.44
CA MET A 1 11.77 -0.38 -5.73
C MET A 1 11.56 0.33 -4.42
N ILE A 2 11.83 1.63 -4.31
CA ILE A 2 11.52 2.46 -3.13
C ILE A 2 10.68 3.63 -3.63
N LEU A 3 9.46 3.78 -3.12
CA LEU A 3 8.59 4.93 -3.44
C LEU A 3 9.11 6.18 -2.73
N LYS A 4 9.28 7.27 -3.48
CA LYS A 4 9.82 8.55 -2.99
C LYS A 4 8.78 9.66 -3.09
N GLN A 5 9.00 10.74 -2.33
CA GLN A 5 8.16 11.94 -2.43
C GLN A 5 8.03 12.45 -3.86
N GLN A 6 9.12 12.48 -4.61
CA GLN A 6 9.14 12.98 -6.00
C GLN A 6 8.21 12.16 -6.91
N ASP A 7 8.18 10.83 -6.73
CA ASP A 7 7.29 9.97 -7.51
C ASP A 7 5.81 10.34 -7.28
N ILE A 8 5.47 10.74 -6.03
CA ILE A 8 4.12 11.15 -5.64
C ILE A 8 3.78 12.54 -6.17
N THR A 9 4.64 13.52 -5.92
CA THR A 9 4.37 14.93 -6.27
C THR A 9 4.40 15.18 -7.77
N GLN A 10 5.17 14.39 -8.52
CA GLN A 10 5.25 14.44 -9.98
C GLN A 10 4.24 13.51 -10.68
N GLN A 11 3.39 12.83 -9.90
CA GLN A 11 2.37 11.89 -10.44
C GLN A 11 2.97 10.87 -11.40
N LYS A 12 4.13 10.28 -11.02
CA LYS A 12 4.85 9.33 -11.86
C LYS A 12 3.98 8.11 -12.17
N PRO A 13 3.78 7.76 -13.44
CA PRO A 13 3.06 6.55 -13.80
C PRO A 13 3.88 5.29 -13.50
N PHE A 14 3.21 4.23 -13.08
CA PHE A 14 3.80 2.91 -12.84
C PHE A 14 3.01 1.85 -13.60
N VAL A 15 3.70 0.98 -14.32
CA VAL A 15 3.08 -0.16 -15.03
C VAL A 15 2.45 -1.16 -14.06
N ASP A 16 2.97 -1.23 -12.84
CA ASP A 16 2.51 -2.07 -11.74
C ASP A 16 1.73 -1.27 -10.68
N ALA A 17 0.97 -0.26 -11.11
CA ALA A 17 0.05 0.47 -10.26
C ALA A 17 -0.92 -0.50 -9.54
N SER A 18 -1.00 -0.45 -8.22
CA SER A 18 -1.80 -1.42 -7.46
C SER A 18 -2.81 -0.77 -6.52
N VAL A 19 -2.38 0.02 -5.57
CA VAL A 19 -3.24 0.64 -4.55
C VAL A 19 -3.25 2.14 -4.75
N THR A 20 -4.43 2.74 -4.89
CA THR A 20 -4.56 4.21 -4.97
C THR A 20 -4.75 4.79 -3.57
N THR A 21 -3.93 5.76 -3.21
CA THR A 21 -4.10 6.56 -1.99
C THR A 21 -4.39 8.02 -2.33
N THR A 22 -5.18 8.65 -1.45
CA THR A 22 -5.61 10.06 -1.57
C THR A 22 -5.22 10.88 -0.34
N TRP A 23 -4.55 10.25 0.64
CA TRP A 23 -4.17 10.92 1.87
C TRP A 23 -3.04 11.90 1.64
N THR A 24 -3.04 13.02 2.36
CA THR A 24 -1.95 14.02 2.33
C THR A 24 -0.61 13.40 2.76
N ILE A 25 0.50 13.96 2.32
CA ILE A 25 1.78 13.70 2.97
C ILE A 25 1.71 14.36 4.34
N ASP A 26 1.59 13.54 5.39
CA ASP A 26 1.41 13.96 6.76
C ASP A 26 2.65 13.54 7.58
N LEU A 27 3.49 14.53 7.88
CA LEU A 27 4.75 14.34 8.58
C LEU A 27 4.63 14.81 10.02
N HIS A 28 4.99 13.93 10.94
CA HIS A 28 5.11 14.22 12.35
C HIS A 28 6.57 14.08 12.77
N TYR A 29 7.15 15.10 13.34
CA TYR A 29 8.51 15.09 13.86
C TYR A 29 8.61 15.86 15.18
N PRO A 30 9.57 15.51 16.03
CA PRO A 30 9.80 16.23 17.28
C PRO A 30 10.26 17.66 16.97
N GLU A 31 9.66 18.64 17.65
CA GLU A 31 10.23 19.96 17.73
C GLU A 31 11.49 19.93 18.59
N LYS A 32 12.56 20.59 18.16
CA LYS A 32 13.75 20.72 19.00
C LYS A 32 13.42 21.54 20.24
N PRO A 33 13.51 20.98 21.46
CA PRO A 33 13.31 21.77 22.65
C PRO A 33 14.38 22.85 22.75
N ALA A 34 14.00 24.02 23.25
CA ALA A 34 14.93 25.11 23.50
C ALA A 34 15.92 24.74 24.63
N CYS A 35 15.48 23.92 25.57
CA CYS A 35 16.32 23.31 26.60
C CYS A 35 15.88 21.85 26.88
N ALA A 36 16.73 21.09 27.58
CA ALA A 36 16.42 19.71 27.97
C ALA A 36 15.28 19.60 29.00
N CYS A 37 14.84 20.70 29.59
CA CYS A 37 13.73 20.77 30.55
C CYS A 37 12.37 20.96 29.86
N ASP A 38 12.34 21.26 28.56
CA ASP A 38 11.08 21.47 27.82
C ASP A 38 10.35 20.16 27.60
N ALA A 39 9.01 20.20 27.70
CA ALA A 39 8.19 19.07 27.37
C ALA A 39 8.31 18.72 25.88
N PHE A 40 8.28 17.41 25.57
CA PHE A 40 8.24 16.95 24.19
C PHE A 40 7.05 17.54 23.44
N GLN A 41 7.33 18.13 22.29
CA GLN A 41 6.31 18.62 21.36
C GLN A 41 6.49 17.96 20.00
N SER A 42 5.36 17.72 19.31
CA SER A 42 5.34 17.19 17.94
C SER A 42 4.81 18.24 17.00
N VAL A 43 5.55 18.47 15.92
CA VAL A 43 5.11 19.34 14.82
C VAL A 43 4.54 18.49 13.70
N ALA A 44 3.34 18.83 13.22
CA ALA A 44 2.73 18.22 12.05
C ALA A 44 2.90 19.14 10.83
N LYS A 45 3.41 18.60 9.73
CA LYS A 45 3.41 19.26 8.41
C LYS A 45 2.64 18.43 7.42
N GLN A 46 1.64 19.06 6.78
CA GLN A 46 0.78 18.41 5.80
C GLN A 46 0.96 19.04 4.43
N LEU A 47 1.17 18.22 3.42
CA LEU A 47 1.17 18.60 2.01
C LEU A 47 0.04 17.88 1.30
N ARG A 48 -0.89 18.63 0.72
CA ARG A 48 -1.95 18.08 -0.14
C ARG A 48 -1.35 17.55 -1.42
N ILE A 49 -1.81 16.39 -1.83
CA ILE A 49 -1.39 15.70 -3.05
C ILE A 49 -2.61 15.24 -3.83
N SER A 50 -2.44 15.06 -5.14
CA SER A 50 -3.43 14.37 -5.96
C SER A 50 -3.40 12.86 -5.69
N PRO A 51 -4.50 12.12 -5.93
CA PRO A 51 -4.49 10.67 -5.86
C PRO A 51 -3.37 10.08 -6.71
N TYR A 52 -2.66 9.10 -6.18
CA TYR A 52 -1.59 8.43 -6.89
C TYR A 52 -1.55 6.93 -6.58
N PRO A 53 -1.05 6.09 -7.49
CA PRO A 53 -0.94 4.66 -7.25
C PRO A 53 0.37 4.30 -6.54
N ILE A 54 0.27 3.35 -5.62
CA ILE A 54 1.42 2.67 -5.03
C ILE A 54 1.79 1.50 -5.95
N PRO A 55 3.04 1.40 -6.41
CA PRO A 55 3.43 0.28 -7.28
C PRO A 55 3.55 -1.03 -6.50
N TYR A 56 3.12 -2.14 -7.11
CA TYR A 56 3.20 -3.49 -6.54
C TYR A 56 4.61 -3.86 -6.09
N ARG A 57 5.65 -3.40 -6.81
CA ARG A 57 7.06 -3.61 -6.44
C ARG A 57 7.48 -3.02 -5.09
N CYS A 58 6.67 -2.19 -4.48
CA CYS A 58 6.89 -1.70 -3.12
C CYS A 58 6.35 -2.64 -2.05
N LEU A 59 5.57 -3.65 -2.43
CA LEU A 59 4.84 -4.55 -1.53
C LEU A 59 5.53 -5.89 -1.30
N TYR A 60 6.67 -6.16 -1.94
CA TYR A 60 7.42 -7.39 -1.72
C TYR A 60 8.92 -7.13 -1.50
N SER A 61 9.57 -8.05 -0.83
CA SER A 61 10.98 -7.95 -0.45
C SER A 61 11.91 -8.01 -1.67
N ARG A 62 13.01 -7.24 -1.59
CA ARG A 62 14.06 -7.26 -2.60
C ARG A 62 14.90 -8.54 -2.58
N ASN A 63 15.14 -9.08 -1.42
CA ASN A 63 16.15 -10.11 -1.16
C ASN A 63 15.61 -11.34 -0.41
N ILE A 64 14.32 -11.37 -0.08
CA ILE A 64 13.63 -12.53 0.48
C ILE A 64 12.51 -12.88 -0.49
N ASP A 65 12.59 -14.04 -1.10
CA ASP A 65 11.77 -14.37 -2.27
C ASP A 65 10.29 -14.57 -1.96
N ASN A 66 9.95 -15.05 -0.77
CA ASN A 66 8.58 -15.33 -0.36
C ASN A 66 8.02 -14.34 0.69
N LEU A 67 8.60 -13.13 0.81
CA LEU A 67 8.14 -12.11 1.75
C LEU A 67 7.40 -10.99 1.04
N MET A 68 6.14 -10.80 1.42
CA MET A 68 5.31 -9.66 1.03
C MET A 68 4.96 -8.81 2.26
N MET A 69 4.70 -7.52 2.05
CA MET A 69 4.48 -6.55 3.12
C MET A 69 3.28 -5.64 2.78
N ALA A 70 2.28 -5.62 3.66
CA ALA A 70 1.16 -4.67 3.61
C ALA A 70 1.19 -3.79 4.85
N GLY A 71 1.33 -2.47 4.70
CA GLY A 71 1.33 -1.56 5.82
C GLY A 71 2.51 -0.60 5.86
N ARG A 72 2.92 -0.21 7.05
CA ARG A 72 3.99 0.78 7.26
C ARG A 72 5.39 0.27 6.90
N ASN A 73 5.54 -1.01 6.71
CA ASN A 73 6.79 -1.70 6.39
C ASN A 73 7.03 -1.90 4.90
N ILE A 74 6.18 -1.35 4.03
CA ILE A 74 6.41 -1.38 2.58
C ILE A 74 7.63 -0.53 2.19
N SER A 75 8.11 -0.70 0.96
CA SER A 75 9.32 -0.04 0.49
C SER A 75 9.08 1.43 0.09
N VAL A 76 9.19 2.33 1.06
CA VAL A 76 8.98 3.77 0.89
C VAL A 76 10.00 4.59 1.67
N THR A 77 10.24 5.84 1.23
CA THR A 77 10.96 6.82 2.05
C THR A 77 10.10 7.35 3.19
N HIS A 78 10.71 7.91 4.23
CA HIS A 78 9.99 8.47 5.38
C HIS A 78 8.91 9.49 4.98
N VAL A 79 9.21 10.38 4.04
CA VAL A 79 8.23 11.38 3.56
C VAL A 79 7.06 10.73 2.83
N ALA A 80 7.34 9.76 1.95
CA ALA A 80 6.29 9.01 1.25
C ALA A 80 5.45 8.17 2.22
N LEU A 81 6.02 7.68 3.33
CA LEU A 81 5.27 6.96 4.37
C LEU A 81 4.12 7.79 4.94
N GLY A 82 4.26 9.10 5.02
CA GLY A 82 3.24 10.00 5.56
C GLY A 82 1.87 9.87 4.88
N THR A 83 1.82 9.46 3.62
CA THR A 83 0.56 9.29 2.87
C THR A 83 0.08 7.84 2.78
N VAL A 84 0.98 6.85 2.85
CA VAL A 84 0.61 5.43 2.66
C VAL A 84 0.22 4.69 3.95
N ARG A 85 0.55 5.24 5.12
CA ARG A 85 0.42 4.58 6.42
C ARG A 85 -1.00 4.53 6.99
N VAL A 86 -2.00 5.10 6.33
CA VAL A 86 -3.37 5.15 6.82
C VAL A 86 -4.09 3.80 6.64
N GLN A 87 -4.98 3.45 7.57
CA GLN A 87 -5.62 2.14 7.66
C GLN A 87 -6.29 1.69 6.36
N ARG A 88 -7.04 2.58 5.71
CA ARG A 88 -7.69 2.25 4.44
C ARG A 88 -6.69 1.81 3.38
N THR A 89 -5.63 2.58 3.19
CA THR A 89 -4.58 2.27 2.20
C THR A 89 -3.89 0.95 2.52
N THR A 90 -3.56 0.71 3.80
CA THR A 90 -2.92 -0.55 4.22
C THR A 90 -3.85 -1.75 4.09
N GLY A 91 -5.16 -1.57 4.30
CA GLY A 91 -6.16 -2.60 4.02
C GLY A 91 -6.19 -3.00 2.54
N MET A 92 -6.23 -2.02 1.64
CA MET A 92 -6.16 -2.26 0.19
C MET A 92 -4.85 -2.94 -0.24
N MET A 93 -3.72 -2.62 0.40
CA MET A 93 -2.46 -3.36 0.17
C MET A 93 -2.61 -4.85 0.53
N GLY A 94 -3.31 -5.15 1.63
CA GLY A 94 -3.59 -6.54 2.03
C GLY A 94 -4.40 -7.29 0.98
N GLU A 95 -5.41 -6.66 0.39
CA GLU A 95 -6.22 -7.25 -0.69
C GLU A 95 -5.34 -7.57 -1.91
N VAL A 96 -4.54 -6.61 -2.37
CA VAL A 96 -3.61 -6.82 -3.50
C VAL A 96 -2.63 -7.94 -3.22
N LEU A 97 -2.10 -8.02 -2.00
CA LEU A 97 -1.18 -9.11 -1.63
C LEU A 97 -1.87 -10.46 -1.54
N GLY A 98 -3.13 -10.51 -1.13
CA GLY A 98 -3.94 -11.73 -1.19
C GLY A 98 -4.11 -12.22 -2.63
N MET A 99 -4.41 -11.31 -3.56
CA MET A 99 -4.49 -11.61 -5.01
C MET A 99 -3.14 -12.10 -5.56
N ALA A 100 -2.05 -11.38 -5.26
CA ALA A 100 -0.72 -11.77 -5.69
C ALA A 100 -0.29 -13.14 -5.11
N ALA A 101 -0.61 -13.42 -3.84
CA ALA A 101 -0.34 -14.71 -3.21
C ALA A 101 -1.11 -15.86 -3.88
N SER A 102 -2.34 -15.61 -4.33
CA SER A 102 -3.11 -16.60 -5.09
C SER A 102 -2.44 -16.95 -6.41
N LEU A 103 -1.88 -15.93 -7.10
CA LEU A 103 -1.11 -16.15 -8.33
C LEU A 103 0.21 -16.86 -8.06
N CYS A 104 0.91 -16.52 -6.97
CA CYS A 104 2.11 -17.25 -6.57
C CYS A 104 1.82 -18.76 -6.40
N LYS A 105 0.70 -19.08 -5.74
CA LYS A 105 0.27 -20.47 -5.56
C LYS A 105 -0.17 -21.12 -6.87
N LYS A 106 -0.90 -20.40 -7.72
CA LYS A 106 -1.41 -20.91 -9.02
C LYS A 106 -0.29 -21.28 -9.98
N HIS A 107 0.74 -20.45 -10.02
CA HIS A 107 1.84 -20.56 -10.98
C HIS A 107 3.13 -21.13 -10.37
N ASP A 108 3.11 -21.52 -9.09
CA ASP A 108 4.29 -21.99 -8.34
C ASP A 108 5.47 -21.01 -8.48
N CYS A 109 5.21 -19.73 -8.24
CA CYS A 109 6.17 -18.64 -8.48
C CYS A 109 6.28 -17.68 -7.29
N THR A 110 7.34 -16.88 -7.30
CA THR A 110 7.59 -15.85 -6.29
C THR A 110 6.80 -14.56 -6.57
N PRO A 111 6.59 -13.68 -5.55
CA PRO A 111 5.98 -12.36 -5.77
C PRO A 111 6.69 -11.51 -6.84
N ARG A 112 7.99 -11.69 -6.99
CA ARG A 112 8.78 -11.01 -8.03
C ARG A 112 8.47 -11.55 -9.43
N GLU A 113 8.23 -12.84 -9.56
CA GLU A 113 7.85 -13.47 -10.81
C GLU A 113 6.42 -13.10 -11.19
N VAL A 114 5.52 -12.90 -10.23
CA VAL A 114 4.21 -12.30 -10.52
C VAL A 114 4.38 -10.95 -11.21
N TYR A 115 5.26 -10.07 -10.71
CA TYR A 115 5.56 -8.80 -11.40
C TYR A 115 6.11 -9.00 -12.80
N ARG A 116 6.99 -10.00 -13.02
CA ARG A 116 7.71 -10.15 -14.28
C ARG A 116 6.94 -10.89 -15.36
N GLN A 117 6.07 -11.82 -14.98
CA GLN A 117 5.46 -12.80 -15.90
C GLN A 117 3.93 -12.82 -15.84
N HIS A 118 3.33 -12.36 -14.74
CA HIS A 118 1.89 -12.46 -14.48
C HIS A 118 1.27 -11.12 -14.05
N LEU A 119 1.92 -9.99 -14.40
CA LEU A 119 1.45 -8.66 -14.00
C LEU A 119 0.07 -8.35 -14.59
N ASP A 120 -0.16 -8.71 -15.85
CA ASP A 120 -1.44 -8.47 -16.52
C ASP A 120 -2.58 -9.25 -15.84
N GLU A 121 -2.29 -10.49 -15.39
CA GLU A 121 -3.26 -11.28 -14.64
C GLU A 121 -3.55 -10.67 -13.27
N LEU A 122 -2.52 -10.17 -12.57
CA LEU A 122 -2.73 -9.45 -11.31
C LEU A 122 -3.59 -8.19 -11.52
N ILE A 123 -3.32 -7.42 -12.58
CA ILE A 123 -4.11 -6.22 -12.90
C ILE A 123 -5.57 -6.60 -13.21
N ALA A 124 -5.80 -7.68 -13.94
CA ALA A 124 -7.15 -8.17 -14.23
C ALA A 124 -7.91 -8.51 -12.93
N ILE A 125 -7.31 -9.29 -12.04
CA ILE A 125 -7.91 -9.65 -10.74
C ILE A 125 -8.17 -8.40 -9.88
N MET A 126 -7.25 -7.44 -9.84
CA MET A 126 -7.45 -6.19 -9.12
C MET A 126 -8.61 -5.37 -9.70
N THR A 127 -8.82 -5.43 -11.01
CA THR A 127 -9.91 -4.71 -11.70
C THR A 127 -11.27 -5.35 -11.42
N GLU A 128 -11.34 -6.67 -11.39
CA GLU A 128 -12.56 -7.41 -11.01
C GLU A 128 -12.92 -7.21 -9.54
N GLY A 129 -11.90 -7.03 -8.68
CA GLY A 129 -12.06 -6.91 -7.25
C GLY A 129 -12.36 -8.24 -6.55
N VAL A 130 -12.44 -8.18 -5.21
CA VAL A 130 -12.78 -9.35 -4.39
C VAL A 130 -14.30 -9.43 -4.24
N PRO A 131 -14.94 -10.56 -4.60
CA PRO A 131 -16.37 -10.76 -4.30
C PRO A 131 -16.62 -10.60 -2.80
N THR A 132 -17.31 -9.56 -2.41
CA THR A 132 -17.61 -9.32 -1.00
C THR A 132 -18.74 -10.24 -0.54
N ARG A 133 -18.41 -11.40 0.04
CA ARG A 133 -19.32 -12.10 0.93
C ARG A 133 -19.39 -11.33 2.25
N ARG A 134 -20.42 -10.54 2.43
CA ARG A 134 -20.73 -9.99 3.76
C ARG A 134 -21.30 -11.10 4.62
N VAL A 135 -20.50 -11.64 5.52
CA VAL A 135 -20.98 -12.54 6.58
C VAL A 135 -21.33 -11.68 7.80
N THR A 136 -22.59 -11.68 8.21
CA THR A 136 -22.98 -11.04 9.46
C THR A 136 -22.42 -11.82 10.66
N PRO A 137 -22.26 -11.19 11.86
CA PRO A 137 -21.84 -11.89 13.07
C PRO A 137 -22.73 -13.11 13.43
N SER A 138 -23.96 -13.17 12.90
CA SER A 138 -24.88 -14.30 13.06
C SER A 138 -24.74 -15.39 11.98
N GLY A 139 -23.72 -15.33 11.13
CA GLY A 139 -23.47 -16.32 10.08
C GLY A 139 -24.43 -16.24 8.87
N ARG A 140 -25.31 -15.24 8.79
CA ARG A 140 -26.15 -15.03 7.62
C ARG A 140 -25.37 -14.32 6.50
N THR A 141 -25.36 -14.92 5.32
CA THR A 141 -24.84 -14.26 4.10
C THR A 141 -25.85 -13.20 3.66
N ILE A 142 -25.44 -11.93 3.62
CA ILE A 142 -26.22 -10.88 2.98
C ILE A 142 -25.85 -10.94 1.51
N GLY A 143 -26.79 -11.34 0.65
CA GLY A 143 -26.63 -11.30 -0.80
C GLY A 143 -26.34 -9.87 -1.26
N ALA A 144 -25.50 -9.72 -2.28
CA ALA A 144 -25.45 -8.49 -3.05
C ALA A 144 -26.86 -8.25 -3.60
N SER A 145 -27.48 -7.13 -3.25
CA SER A 145 -28.66 -6.65 -3.96
C SER A 145 -28.23 -6.34 -5.40
N GLU A 146 -28.90 -6.99 -6.34
CA GLU A 146 -28.89 -6.68 -7.76
C GLU A 146 -29.13 -5.19 -8.03
#